data_70b929c6ccbc6ecd10ee6034afd26422
#
_entry.id   70b929c6ccbc6ecd10ee6034afd26422
#
_cell.length_a   1.000
_cell.length_b   1.000
_cell.length_c   1.000
_cell.angle_alpha   90.00
_cell.angle_beta   90.00
_cell.angle_gamma   90.00
#
_symmetry.space_group_name_H-M   'P 1'
#
loop_
_entity.id
_entity.type
_entity.pdbx_description
1 polymer ?
#
loop_
_entity_poly.entity_id
_entity_poly.type
_entity_poly.pdbx_seq_one_letter_code
_entity_poly.pdbx_strand_id
1 'polypeptide(L)'
;SVWDNKLESPDDTAFTSLSIEPHTDGTYVHDAPGLQTLHCIKRDSIGGENQLIDGLAIAEKMRNEYPDAFNILCNVNIPGRYIKLNTYLEAHRPLFRVNN
;
A
#
# COMPACT_ATOMS: atom_id res chain seq x y z
N SER A 1 -12.31 8.37 0.35
CA SER A 1 -13.29 7.28 0.38
C SER A 1 -13.50 6.79 1.80
N VAL A 2 -14.72 6.47 2.14
CA VAL A 2 -15.08 5.90 3.43
C VAL A 2 -15.27 4.40 3.24
N TRP A 3 -14.58 3.58 4.04
CA TRP A 3 -14.78 2.14 4.05
C TRP A 3 -15.67 1.74 5.21
N ASP A 4 -16.62 0.90 4.91
CA ASP A 4 -17.40 0.19 5.91
C ASP A 4 -17.28 -1.30 5.63
N ASN A 5 -16.72 -2.06 6.57
CA ASN A 5 -16.56 -3.52 6.42
C ASN A 5 -17.90 -4.26 6.28
N LYS A 6 -19.00 -3.56 6.49
CA LYS A 6 -20.35 -4.09 6.28
C LYS A 6 -20.84 -3.89 4.86
N LEU A 7 -20.18 -3.03 4.07
CA LEU A 7 -20.48 -2.87 2.67
C LEU A 7 -19.78 -3.98 1.89
N GLU A 8 -20.54 -4.84 1.27
CA GLU A 8 -20.02 -5.92 0.46
C GLU A 8 -19.37 -5.38 -0.81
N SER A 9 -18.06 -5.28 -0.79
CA SER A 9 -17.26 -5.15 -2.00
C SER A 9 -16.26 -6.29 -2.05
N PRO A 10 -16.61 -7.43 -2.65
CA PRO A 10 -15.78 -8.65 -2.62
C PRO A 10 -14.46 -8.53 -3.37
N ASP A 11 -14.23 -7.43 -4.09
CA ASP A 11 -13.09 -7.26 -4.97
C ASP A 11 -11.91 -6.50 -4.34
N ASP A 12 -12.11 -5.89 -3.16
CA ASP A 12 -11.05 -5.21 -2.42
C ASP A 12 -10.89 -5.88 -1.05
N THR A 13 -9.68 -6.30 -0.73
CA THR A 13 -9.35 -6.95 0.56
C THR A 13 -9.69 -6.06 1.76
N ALA A 14 -9.64 -4.73 1.60
CA ALA A 14 -10.01 -3.76 2.64
C ALA A 14 -11.47 -3.90 3.11
N PHE A 15 -12.34 -4.46 2.28
CA PHE A 15 -13.76 -4.70 2.58
C PHE A 15 -14.07 -6.13 3.01
N THR A 16 -13.05 -6.95 3.21
CA THR A 16 -13.18 -8.34 3.66
C THR A 16 -12.66 -8.50 5.08
N SER A 17 -12.92 -9.64 5.71
CA SER A 17 -12.36 -10.04 7.00
C SER A 17 -10.99 -10.73 6.90
N LEU A 18 -10.38 -10.72 5.71
CA LEU A 18 -9.08 -11.32 5.49
C LEU A 18 -7.96 -10.45 6.08
N SER A 19 -6.93 -11.11 6.60
CA SER A 19 -5.71 -10.43 7.02
C SER A 19 -4.99 -9.82 5.82
N ILE A 20 -4.50 -8.59 5.99
CA ILE A 20 -3.75 -7.88 4.97
C ILE A 20 -2.34 -7.64 5.50
N GLU A 21 -1.34 -8.09 4.73
CA GLU A 21 0.06 -7.84 5.04
C GLU A 21 0.41 -6.34 4.95
N PRO A 22 1.46 -5.89 5.64
CA PRO A 22 1.91 -4.50 5.55
C PRO A 22 2.15 -4.08 4.09
N HIS A 23 1.59 -2.95 3.70
CA HIS A 23 1.63 -2.44 2.34
C HIS A 23 1.45 -0.93 2.30
N THR A 24 1.72 -0.35 1.15
CA THR A 24 1.30 1.01 0.82
C THR A 24 0.16 0.96 -0.19
N ASP A 25 -0.80 1.86 -0.05
CA ASP A 25 -1.95 1.91 -0.92
C ASP A 25 -1.66 2.62 -2.25
N GLY A 26 -2.45 2.27 -3.28
CA GLY A 26 -2.49 3.02 -4.52
C GLY A 26 -1.30 2.84 -5.44
N THR A 27 -0.67 1.67 -5.47
CA THR A 27 0.45 1.39 -6.37
C THR A 27 0.08 1.38 -7.86
N TYR A 28 -1.20 1.35 -8.17
CA TYR A 28 -1.77 1.27 -9.52
C TYR A 28 -2.24 2.63 -10.07
N VAL A 29 -2.00 3.72 -9.35
CA VAL A 29 -2.28 5.09 -9.80
C VAL A 29 -0.99 5.91 -9.81
N HIS A 30 -0.91 6.92 -10.68
CA HIS A 30 0.28 7.75 -10.81
C HIS A 30 0.57 8.57 -9.57
N ASP A 31 -0.46 9.14 -8.96
CA ASP A 31 -0.37 9.93 -7.73
C ASP A 31 -0.93 9.11 -6.57
N ALA A 32 -0.05 8.39 -5.88
CA ALA A 32 -0.45 7.65 -4.69
C ALA A 32 -0.94 8.58 -3.57
N PRO A 33 -1.89 8.13 -2.73
CA PRO A 33 -2.34 8.92 -1.58
C PRO A 33 -1.17 9.32 -0.68
N GLY A 34 -1.05 10.62 -0.39
CA GLY A 34 -0.02 11.14 0.52
C GLY A 34 -0.39 11.00 1.98
N LEU A 35 -1.68 11.06 2.27
CA LEU A 35 -2.24 10.92 3.62
C LEU A 35 -3.48 10.04 3.59
N GLN A 36 -3.64 9.26 4.64
CA GLN A 36 -4.81 8.41 4.83
C GLN A 36 -5.31 8.54 6.26
N THR A 37 -6.61 8.71 6.42
CA THR A 37 -7.26 8.74 7.72
C THR A 37 -8.17 7.54 7.87
N LEU A 38 -8.00 6.81 8.97
CA LEU A 38 -8.87 5.71 9.37
C LEU A 38 -9.64 6.13 10.62
N HIS A 39 -10.95 6.18 10.53
CA HIS A 39 -11.83 6.47 11.68
C HIS A 39 -12.58 5.21 12.09
N CYS A 40 -12.29 4.72 13.28
CA CYS A 40 -13.01 3.57 13.85
C CYS A 40 -14.38 4.04 14.36
N ILE A 41 -15.43 3.70 13.65
CA ILE A 41 -16.81 4.04 14.04
C ILE A 41 -17.29 3.10 15.15
N LYS A 42 -16.98 1.81 15.03
CA LYS A 42 -17.39 0.80 15.99
C LYS A 42 -16.38 -0.35 16.02
N ARG A 43 -16.00 -0.75 17.22
CA ARG A 43 -15.18 -1.95 17.43
C ARG A 43 -16.00 -2.99 18.18
N ASP A 44 -16.45 -4.01 17.48
CA ASP A 44 -17.25 -5.11 18.03
C ASP A 44 -16.74 -6.50 17.64
N SER A 45 -15.49 -6.56 17.17
CA SER A 45 -14.83 -7.82 16.78
C SER A 45 -13.54 -8.04 17.55
N ILE A 46 -13.14 -9.31 17.63
CA ILE A 46 -11.81 -9.73 18.08
C ILE A 46 -10.90 -9.73 16.87
N GLY A 47 -9.69 -9.19 17.00
CA GLY A 47 -8.75 -9.02 15.88
C GLY A 47 -8.94 -7.67 15.17
N GLY A 48 -8.33 -7.52 13.99
CA GLY A 48 -8.38 -6.30 13.20
C GLY A 48 -7.48 -5.19 13.74
N GLU A 49 -6.47 -5.55 14.53
CA GLU A 49 -5.45 -4.60 14.98
C GLU A 49 -4.66 -4.05 13.79
N ASN A 50 -4.37 -2.76 13.83
CA ASN A 50 -3.51 -2.12 12.85
C ASN A 50 -2.04 -2.33 13.21
N GLN A 51 -1.27 -2.76 12.25
CA GLN A 51 0.18 -2.82 12.33
C GLN A 51 0.77 -1.69 11.51
N LEU A 52 1.60 -0.86 12.13
CA LEU A 52 2.29 0.24 11.45
C LEU A 52 3.77 -0.08 11.35
N ILE A 53 4.32 0.15 10.17
CA ILE A 53 5.74 -0.06 9.89
C ILE A 53 6.31 1.24 9.32
N ASP A 54 7.45 1.67 9.85
CA ASP A 54 8.17 2.84 9.35
C ASP A 54 8.91 2.49 8.05
N GLY A 55 8.29 2.81 6.92
CA GLY A 55 8.86 2.56 5.59
C GLY A 55 10.13 3.37 5.31
N LEU A 56 10.27 4.57 5.90
CA LEU A 56 11.49 5.37 5.75
C LEU A 56 12.67 4.73 6.48
N ALA A 57 12.45 4.21 7.68
CA ALA A 57 13.47 3.48 8.42
C ALA A 57 13.93 2.22 7.67
N ILE A 58 13.00 1.51 7.02
CA ILE A 58 13.33 0.36 6.16
C ILE A 58 14.18 0.81 4.97
N ALA A 59 13.81 1.88 4.30
CA ALA A 59 14.55 2.41 3.16
C ALA A 59 15.99 2.81 3.56
N GLU A 60 16.15 3.49 4.69
CA GLU A 60 17.47 3.85 5.23
C GLU A 60 18.33 2.63 5.56
N LYS A 61 17.75 1.64 6.23
CA LYS A 61 18.42 0.39 6.54
C LYS A 61 18.87 -0.33 5.27
N MET A 62 18.00 -0.40 4.28
CA MET A 62 18.29 -1.05 3.01
C MET A 62 19.39 -0.31 2.23
N ARG A 63 19.35 1.02 2.23
CA ARG A 63 20.40 1.85 1.62
C ARG A 63 21.78 1.58 2.23
N ASN A 64 21.86 1.41 3.55
CA ASN A 64 23.10 1.21 4.27
C ASN A 64 23.62 -0.23 4.19
N GLU A 65 22.74 -1.21 4.31
CA GLU A 65 23.10 -2.63 4.41
C GLU A 65 23.08 -3.35 3.05
N TYR A 66 22.24 -2.90 2.12
CA TYR A 66 22.02 -3.52 0.80
C TYR A 66 22.01 -2.47 -0.32
N PRO A 67 23.12 -1.73 -0.50
CA PRO A 67 23.14 -0.58 -1.42
C PRO A 67 22.84 -0.95 -2.87
N ASP A 68 23.28 -2.13 -3.34
CA ASP A 68 23.01 -2.57 -4.71
C ASP A 68 21.52 -2.85 -4.93
N ALA A 69 20.88 -3.55 -4.00
CA ALA A 69 19.45 -3.80 -4.05
C ALA A 69 18.65 -2.50 -3.93
N PHE A 70 19.06 -1.60 -3.04
CA PHE A 70 18.45 -0.28 -2.90
C PHE A 70 18.51 0.51 -4.21
N ASN A 71 19.67 0.50 -4.88
CA ASN A 71 19.83 1.18 -6.17
C ASN A 71 18.90 0.62 -7.25
N ILE A 72 18.75 -0.70 -7.30
CA ILE A 72 17.81 -1.34 -8.24
C ILE A 72 16.39 -0.86 -7.98
N LEU A 73 15.95 -0.83 -6.71
CA LEU A 73 14.61 -0.42 -6.33
C LEU A 73 14.34 1.09 -6.51
N CYS A 74 15.39 1.88 -6.67
CA CYS A 74 15.28 3.29 -7.04
C CYS A 74 15.15 3.51 -8.55
N ASN A 75 15.59 2.56 -9.38
CA ASN A 75 15.73 2.76 -10.82
C ASN A 75 14.85 1.85 -11.68
N VAL A 76 14.38 0.74 -11.13
CA VAL A 76 13.51 -0.19 -11.85
C VAL A 76 12.06 0.15 -11.61
N ASN A 77 11.31 0.41 -12.67
CA ASN A 77 9.88 0.63 -12.57
C ASN A 77 9.15 -0.69 -12.33
N ILE A 78 8.35 -0.69 -11.27
CA ILE A 78 7.52 -1.83 -10.89
C ILE A 78 6.09 -1.53 -11.33
N PRO A 79 5.44 -2.46 -12.07
CA PRO A 79 4.04 -2.28 -12.46
C PRO A 79 3.11 -2.53 -11.26
N GLY A 80 2.26 -1.56 -10.97
CA GLY A 80 1.12 -1.72 -10.08
C GLY A 80 -0.15 -1.80 -10.92
N ARG A 81 -0.97 -2.82 -10.70
CA ARG A 81 -2.19 -3.05 -11.47
C ARG A 81 -3.39 -3.26 -10.57
N TYR A 82 -4.50 -2.70 -10.98
CA TYR A 82 -5.83 -2.99 -10.44
C TYR A 82 -6.75 -3.39 -11.59
N ILE A 83 -7.28 -4.59 -11.51
CA ILE A 83 -8.17 -5.14 -12.54
C ILE A 83 -9.47 -5.55 -11.89
N LYS A 84 -10.55 -4.95 -12.35
CA LYS A 84 -11.92 -5.27 -11.97
C LYS A 84 -12.79 -5.18 -13.22
N LEU A 85 -13.82 -5.99 -13.35
CA LEU A 85 -14.73 -6.18 -14.50
C LEU A 85 -14.63 -5.13 -15.64
N ASN A 86 -14.86 -3.86 -15.38
CA ASN A 86 -14.80 -2.76 -16.36
C ASN A 86 -13.75 -1.69 -16.02
N THR A 87 -12.86 -2.00 -15.08
CA THR A 87 -11.83 -1.06 -14.63
C THR A 87 -10.47 -1.71 -14.75
N TYR A 88 -9.57 -1.03 -15.44
CA TYR A 88 -8.16 -1.37 -15.51
C TYR A 88 -7.33 -0.15 -15.15
N LEU A 89 -6.56 -0.24 -14.08
CA LEU A 89 -5.62 0.78 -13.66
C LEU A 89 -4.22 0.20 -13.63
N GLU A 90 -3.27 0.94 -14.16
CA GLU A 90 -1.87 0.55 -14.16
C GLU A 90 -0.98 1.78 -14.03
N ALA A 91 0.01 1.67 -13.17
CA ALA A 91 1.07 2.66 -13.03
C ALA A 91 2.41 1.97 -12.87
N HIS A 92 3.46 2.59 -13.39
CA HIS A 92 4.84 2.09 -13.32
C HIS A 92 5.70 3.10 -12.61
N ARG A 93 6.33 2.70 -11.52
CA ARG A 93 7.25 3.56 -10.78
C ARG A 93 8.23 2.75 -9.96
N PRO A 94 9.39 3.32 -9.62
CA PRO A 94 10.31 2.67 -8.70
C PRO A 94 9.70 2.57 -7.29
N LEU A 95 10.18 1.60 -6.51
CA LEU A 95 9.76 1.45 -5.12
C LEU A 95 10.19 2.64 -4.26
N PHE A 96 11.41 3.11 -4.46
CA PHE A 96 11.97 4.25 -3.76
C PHE A 96 12.24 5.42 -4.71
N ARG A 97 11.98 6.62 -4.22
CA ARG A 97 12.37 7.86 -4.90
C ARG A 97 13.27 8.64 -3.96
N VAL A 98 14.46 8.99 -4.44
CA VAL A 98 15.41 9.84 -3.71
C VAL A 98 15.37 11.22 -4.33
N ASN A 99 15.08 12.23 -3.50
CA ASN A 99 15.17 13.63 -3.90
C ASN A 99 16.52 14.17 -3.47
N ASN A 100 17.22 14.74 -4.41
CA ASN A 100 18.51 15.39 -4.15
C ASN A 100 18.30 16.86 -3.76
#